data_93fc19285f002b8ab811eb77e3d6103e
#
_entry.id   93fc19285f002b8ab811eb77e3d6103e
#
_cell.length_a   1.000
_cell.length_b   1.000
_cell.length_c   1.000
_cell.angle_alpha   90.00
_cell.angle_beta   90.00
_cell.angle_gamma   90.00
#
_symmetry.space_group_name_H-M   'P 1'
#
loop_
_entity.id
_entity.type
_entity.pdbx_description
1 polymer ?
#
loop_
_entity_poly.entity_id
_entity_poly.type
_entity_poly.pdbx_seq_one_letter_code
_entity_poly.pdbx_strand_id
1 'polypeptide(L)'
;MGKRTRIINDPSDLVPLLRTFGSDAHKKVFDILLGDWYTTKELKEKLSIEVDESLDILKKCGLVESKWRMPEPGNKPEKEFHTSYSKIQVNFQCSIEDLSDLLMITFSRDDELRKMMEHIETEVVNGNQSMAGLSRVIGESPLYLRGVARRSDKLIVKGQRIEFVGAPG
;
A
#
# COMPACT_ATOMS: atom_id res chain seq x y z
N MET A 1 -7.54 18.75 -14.56
CA MET A 1 -8.05 17.90 -13.46
C MET A 1 -7.62 18.45 -12.12
N GLY A 2 -8.53 18.44 -11.16
CA GLY A 2 -8.23 18.91 -9.81
C GLY A 2 -7.11 18.11 -9.17
N LYS A 3 -6.14 18.81 -8.60
CA LYS A 3 -5.04 18.19 -7.86
C LYS A 3 -5.59 17.68 -6.52
N ARG A 4 -5.80 16.39 -6.42
CA ARG A 4 -6.28 15.76 -5.18
C ARG A 4 -5.15 15.62 -4.16
N THR A 5 -5.49 15.80 -2.89
CA THR A 5 -4.57 15.62 -1.76
C THR A 5 -4.97 14.36 -0.98
N ARG A 6 -4.03 13.46 -0.77
CA ARG A 6 -4.22 12.34 0.14
C ARG A 6 -3.89 12.77 1.56
N ILE A 7 -4.82 12.52 2.48
CA ILE A 7 -4.64 12.84 3.90
C ILE A 7 -4.23 11.56 4.62
N ILE A 8 -3.12 11.62 5.35
CA ILE A 8 -2.63 10.52 6.18
C ILE A 8 -2.85 10.87 7.64
N ASN A 9 -3.76 10.15 8.28
CA ASN A 9 -4.07 10.29 9.70
C ASN A 9 -3.44 9.16 10.54
N ASP A 10 -3.15 8.01 9.95
CA ASP A 10 -2.52 6.88 10.61
C ASP A 10 -1.05 6.80 10.21
N PRO A 11 -0.10 6.91 11.19
CA PRO A 11 1.32 6.78 10.89
C PRO A 11 1.70 5.49 10.17
N SER A 12 0.98 4.38 10.38
CA SER A 12 1.26 3.09 9.72
C SER A 12 1.05 3.15 8.20
N ASP A 13 0.28 4.11 7.68
CA ASP A 13 0.10 4.31 6.24
C ASP A 13 1.40 4.77 5.55
N LEU A 14 2.39 5.25 6.30
CA LEU A 14 3.70 5.58 5.75
C LEU A 14 4.48 4.34 5.30
N VAL A 15 4.25 3.19 5.91
CA VAL A 15 5.00 1.96 5.60
C VAL A 15 4.87 1.58 4.12
N PRO A 16 3.67 1.38 3.56
CA PRO A 16 3.54 1.06 2.14
C PRO A 16 4.03 2.18 1.23
N LEU A 17 3.84 3.45 1.61
CA LEU A 17 4.32 4.58 0.81
C LEU A 17 5.84 4.62 0.71
N LEU A 18 6.53 4.49 1.83
CA LEU A 18 8.00 4.51 1.87
C LEU A 18 8.59 3.32 1.12
N ARG A 19 7.98 2.15 1.25
CA ARG A 19 8.43 0.95 0.53
C ARG A 19 8.22 1.07 -0.97
N THR A 20 7.09 1.61 -1.40
CA THR A 20 6.78 1.80 -2.82
C THR A 20 7.82 2.68 -3.49
N PHE A 21 8.13 3.82 -2.88
CA PHE A 21 9.11 4.77 -3.45
C PHE A 21 10.57 4.43 -3.14
N GLY A 22 10.84 3.28 -2.51
CA GLY A 22 12.16 2.68 -2.44
C GLY A 22 12.60 2.03 -3.76
N SER A 23 11.68 1.85 -4.72
CA SER A 23 11.96 1.29 -6.04
C SER A 23 12.01 2.39 -7.10
N ASP A 24 13.11 2.45 -7.84
CA ASP A 24 13.25 3.37 -8.97
C ASP A 24 12.19 3.13 -10.07
N ALA A 25 11.87 1.87 -10.33
CA ALA A 25 10.84 1.50 -11.30
C ALA A 25 9.46 2.03 -10.90
N HIS A 26 9.08 1.86 -9.64
CA HIS A 26 7.78 2.34 -9.15
C HIS A 26 7.69 3.86 -9.19
N LYS A 27 8.78 4.54 -8.85
CA LYS A 27 8.86 5.99 -8.94
C LYS A 27 8.69 6.48 -10.38
N LYS A 28 9.37 5.87 -11.35
CA LYS A 28 9.27 6.25 -12.77
C LYS A 28 7.85 6.08 -13.29
N VAL A 29 7.20 4.99 -12.96
CA VAL A 29 5.79 4.76 -13.35
C VAL A 29 4.88 5.81 -12.73
N PHE A 30 5.03 6.09 -11.44
CA PHE A 30 4.25 7.10 -10.77
C PHE A 30 4.44 8.49 -11.39
N ASP A 31 5.69 8.88 -11.63
CA ASP A 31 6.02 10.22 -12.15
C ASP A 31 5.38 10.46 -13.53
N ILE A 32 5.40 9.47 -14.42
CA ILE A 32 4.78 9.62 -15.74
C ILE A 32 3.25 9.70 -15.65
N LEU A 33 2.66 8.95 -14.70
CA LEU A 33 1.20 8.95 -14.48
C LEU A 33 0.70 10.25 -13.82
N LEU A 34 1.57 11.08 -13.27
CA LEU A 34 1.19 12.42 -12.82
C LEU A 34 0.79 13.34 -13.98
N GLY A 35 1.32 13.09 -15.16
CA GLY A 35 1.09 13.92 -16.33
C GLY A 35 -0.18 13.61 -17.10
N ASP A 36 -0.47 12.33 -17.31
CA ASP A 36 -1.57 11.93 -18.17
C ASP A 36 -1.99 10.47 -17.91
N TRP A 37 -3.04 10.04 -18.59
CA TRP A 37 -3.51 8.65 -18.58
C TRP A 37 -2.75 7.81 -19.60
N TYR A 38 -2.25 6.65 -19.17
CA TYR A 38 -1.52 5.71 -20.02
C TYR A 38 -2.01 4.29 -19.82
N THR A 39 -2.04 3.52 -20.92
CA THR A 39 -2.23 2.08 -20.88
C THR A 39 -0.91 1.40 -20.45
N THR A 40 -1.01 0.13 -20.03
CA THR A 40 0.19 -0.67 -19.71
C THR A 40 1.18 -0.71 -20.87
N LYS A 41 0.67 -0.88 -22.09
CA LYS A 41 1.49 -0.91 -23.31
C LYS A 41 2.23 0.41 -23.54
N GLU A 42 1.53 1.52 -23.45
CA GLU A 42 2.12 2.86 -23.60
C GLU A 42 3.20 3.12 -22.54
N LEU A 43 2.98 2.69 -21.30
CA LEU A 43 3.98 2.81 -20.23
C LEU A 43 5.24 1.99 -20.53
N LYS A 44 5.08 0.73 -20.98
CA LYS A 44 6.22 -0.11 -21.34
C LYS A 44 7.02 0.50 -22.49
N GLU A 45 6.35 1.03 -23.50
CA GLU A 45 7.00 1.68 -24.63
C GLU A 45 7.76 2.95 -24.22
N LYS A 46 7.15 3.80 -23.36
CA LYS A 46 7.74 5.06 -22.93
C LYS A 46 8.90 4.87 -21.97
N LEU A 47 8.79 3.92 -21.04
CA LEU A 47 9.77 3.73 -19.97
C LEU A 47 10.79 2.64 -20.29
N SER A 48 10.52 1.77 -21.25
CA SER A 48 11.36 0.62 -21.63
C SER A 48 11.65 -0.31 -20.44
N ILE A 49 10.67 -0.48 -19.56
CA ILE A 49 10.73 -1.37 -18.39
C ILE A 49 9.43 -2.14 -18.25
N GLU A 50 9.46 -3.22 -17.45
CA GLU A 50 8.23 -3.90 -17.02
C GLU A 50 7.51 -3.05 -15.99
N VAL A 51 6.19 -2.86 -16.17
CA VAL A 51 5.40 -1.94 -15.34
C VAL A 51 4.29 -2.63 -14.55
N ASP A 52 4.02 -3.90 -14.81
CA ASP A 52 2.87 -4.61 -14.22
C ASP A 52 2.97 -4.65 -12.69
N GLU A 53 4.13 -5.01 -12.14
CA GLU A 53 4.37 -5.02 -10.71
C GLU A 53 4.21 -3.62 -10.09
N SER A 54 4.76 -2.61 -10.75
CA SER A 54 4.66 -1.22 -10.28
C SER A 54 3.21 -0.75 -10.24
N LEU A 55 2.42 -1.06 -11.26
CA LEU A 55 1.00 -0.71 -11.30
C LEU A 55 0.21 -1.41 -10.19
N ASP A 56 0.49 -2.69 -9.94
CA ASP A 56 -0.17 -3.44 -8.87
C ASP A 56 0.12 -2.85 -7.50
N ILE A 57 1.37 -2.55 -7.20
CA ILE A 57 1.78 -1.96 -5.93
C ILE A 57 1.17 -0.56 -5.76
N LEU A 58 1.25 0.28 -6.78
CA LEU A 58 0.69 1.63 -6.74
C LEU A 58 -0.84 1.61 -6.56
N LYS A 59 -1.53 0.66 -7.19
CA LYS A 59 -2.98 0.46 -6.97
C LYS A 59 -3.29 0.00 -5.55
N LYS A 60 -2.55 -0.95 -5.02
CA LYS A 60 -2.72 -1.44 -3.64
C LYS A 60 -2.53 -0.31 -2.63
N CYS A 61 -1.60 0.59 -2.87
CA CYS A 61 -1.38 1.76 -2.02
C CYS A 61 -2.41 2.87 -2.23
N GLY A 62 -3.34 2.72 -3.16
CA GLY A 62 -4.35 3.74 -3.47
C GLY A 62 -3.78 4.99 -4.15
N LEU A 63 -2.59 4.89 -4.75
CA LEU A 63 -1.92 6.02 -5.40
C LEU A 63 -2.26 6.14 -6.88
N VAL A 64 -2.78 5.08 -7.49
CA VAL A 64 -3.12 5.01 -8.91
C VAL A 64 -4.54 4.49 -9.06
N GLU A 65 -5.30 5.12 -9.91
CA GLU A 65 -6.64 4.70 -10.33
C GLU A 65 -6.62 4.22 -11.77
N SER A 66 -7.62 3.44 -12.15
CA SER A 66 -7.77 2.93 -13.50
C SER A 66 -9.18 3.14 -14.03
N LYS A 67 -9.28 3.27 -15.33
CA LYS A 67 -10.56 3.28 -16.05
C LYS A 67 -10.40 2.56 -17.39
N TRP A 68 -11.51 2.17 -17.98
CA TRP A 68 -11.50 1.62 -19.34
C TRP A 68 -11.39 2.76 -20.35
N ARG A 69 -10.44 2.62 -21.27
CA ARG A 69 -10.35 3.51 -22.44
C ARG A 69 -11.35 3.06 -23.49
N MET A 70 -12.08 3.98 -24.09
CA MET A 70 -12.96 3.67 -25.21
C MET A 70 -12.13 3.12 -26.37
N PRO A 71 -12.42 1.90 -26.86
CA PRO A 71 -11.64 1.32 -27.93
C PRO A 71 -11.94 2.03 -29.26
N GLU A 72 -10.91 2.16 -30.09
CA GLU A 72 -11.11 2.49 -31.49
C GLU A 72 -11.80 1.32 -32.21
N PRO A 73 -12.51 1.56 -33.33
CA PRO A 73 -13.16 0.49 -34.10
C PRO A 73 -12.18 -0.64 -34.44
N GLY A 74 -12.53 -1.88 -34.07
CA GLY A 74 -11.71 -3.07 -34.30
C GLY A 74 -10.68 -3.38 -33.20
N ASN A 75 -10.53 -2.55 -32.19
CA ASN A 75 -9.61 -2.78 -31.07
C ASN A 75 -10.35 -3.28 -29.83
N LYS A 76 -9.63 -4.02 -28.97
CA LYS A 76 -10.16 -4.45 -27.67
C LYS A 76 -10.09 -3.30 -26.66
N PRO A 77 -11.03 -3.24 -25.70
CA PRO A 77 -10.93 -2.30 -24.60
C PRO A 77 -9.63 -2.52 -23.81
N GLU A 78 -8.98 -1.44 -23.44
CA GLU A 78 -7.77 -1.46 -22.58
C GLU A 78 -8.00 -0.60 -21.36
N LYS A 79 -7.37 -0.99 -20.25
CA LYS A 79 -7.33 -0.13 -19.05
C LYS A 79 -6.23 0.90 -19.21
N GLU A 80 -6.55 2.12 -18.83
CA GLU A 80 -5.58 3.19 -18.66
C GLU A 80 -5.50 3.61 -17.21
N PHE A 81 -4.36 4.13 -16.82
CA PHE A 81 -4.00 4.43 -15.43
C PHE A 81 -3.60 5.89 -15.29
N HIS A 82 -3.86 6.45 -14.12
CA HIS A 82 -3.46 7.80 -13.73
C HIS A 82 -3.30 7.86 -12.21
N THR A 83 -2.57 8.84 -11.71
CA THR A 83 -2.44 9.03 -10.27
C THR A 83 -3.75 9.48 -9.65
N SER A 84 -4.10 8.88 -8.50
CA SER A 84 -5.27 9.27 -7.70
C SER A 84 -5.04 10.61 -6.99
N TYR A 85 -3.80 10.87 -6.61
CA TYR A 85 -3.39 12.04 -5.83
C TYR A 85 -2.10 12.63 -6.38
N SER A 86 -1.97 13.95 -6.29
CA SER A 86 -0.75 14.67 -6.64
C SER A 86 -0.06 15.29 -5.43
N LYS A 87 -0.72 15.28 -4.28
CA LYS A 87 -0.23 15.86 -3.03
C LYS A 87 -0.51 14.93 -1.87
N ILE A 88 0.29 15.06 -0.82
CA ILE A 88 0.09 14.36 0.43
C ILE A 88 0.04 15.38 1.57
N GLN A 89 -0.84 15.15 2.52
CA GLN A 89 -0.92 15.92 3.75
C GLN A 89 -0.88 14.96 4.93
N VAL A 90 0.07 15.15 5.81
CA VAL A 90 0.24 14.31 7.00
C VAL A 90 -0.36 15.03 8.20
N ASN A 91 -1.35 14.40 8.83
CA ASN A 91 -2.12 14.94 9.95
C ASN A 91 -2.03 14.03 11.18
N PHE A 92 -0.82 13.66 11.59
CA PHE A 92 -0.66 12.89 12.81
C PHE A 92 0.52 13.39 13.63
N GLN A 93 0.49 13.05 14.89
CA GLN A 93 1.58 13.20 15.82
C GLN A 93 1.81 11.85 16.48
N CYS A 94 3.06 11.42 16.58
CA CYS A 94 3.43 10.19 17.28
C CYS A 94 4.75 10.39 18.02
N SER A 95 5.08 9.46 18.92
CA SER A 95 6.37 9.48 19.60
C SER A 95 7.51 9.18 18.61
N ILE A 96 8.72 9.60 18.96
CA ILE A 96 9.91 9.24 18.18
C ILE A 96 10.11 7.73 18.22
N GLU A 97 9.79 7.08 19.33
CA GLU A 97 9.86 5.62 19.46
C GLU A 97 8.95 4.94 18.44
N ASP A 98 7.68 5.34 18.36
CA ASP A 98 6.73 4.80 17.38
C ASP A 98 7.20 5.05 15.94
N LEU A 99 7.72 6.24 15.66
CA LEU A 99 8.25 6.53 14.33
C LEU A 99 9.46 5.65 14.00
N SER A 100 10.36 5.45 14.96
CA SER A 100 11.52 4.58 14.76
C SER A 100 11.12 3.12 14.49
N ASP A 101 10.10 2.62 15.19
CA ASP A 101 9.54 1.30 14.95
C ASP A 101 8.97 1.18 13.53
N LEU A 102 8.24 2.18 13.06
CA LEU A 102 7.70 2.19 11.69
C LEU A 102 8.81 2.22 10.64
N LEU A 103 9.87 2.98 10.87
CA LEU A 103 11.02 3.00 9.95
C LEU A 103 11.74 1.66 9.92
N MET A 104 11.94 1.03 11.08
CA MET A 104 12.51 -0.32 11.16
C MET A 104 11.66 -1.34 10.40
N ILE A 105 10.34 -1.32 10.60
CA ILE A 105 9.40 -2.19 9.87
C ILE A 105 9.49 -1.94 8.37
N THR A 106 9.55 -0.67 7.95
CA THR A 106 9.61 -0.30 6.54
C THR A 106 10.85 -0.87 5.84
N PHE A 107 12.00 -0.80 6.49
CA PHE A 107 13.28 -1.20 5.89
C PHE A 107 13.74 -2.61 6.27
N SER A 108 13.02 -3.33 7.14
CA SER A 108 13.31 -4.72 7.44
C SER A 108 13.02 -5.62 6.23
N ARG A 109 13.80 -6.68 6.09
CA ARG A 109 13.56 -7.69 5.06
C ARG A 109 12.35 -8.55 5.44
N ASP A 110 11.73 -9.16 4.45
CA ASP A 110 10.55 -10.01 4.67
C ASP A 110 10.83 -11.18 5.62
N ASP A 111 12.02 -11.78 5.53
CA ASP A 111 12.42 -12.88 6.42
C ASP A 111 12.56 -12.45 7.88
N GLU A 112 12.96 -11.20 8.14
CA GLU A 112 13.06 -10.64 9.49
C GLU A 112 11.70 -10.43 10.15
N LEU A 113 10.68 -10.08 9.37
CA LEU A 113 9.32 -9.84 9.86
C LEU A 113 8.41 -11.07 9.79
N ARG A 114 8.87 -12.15 9.17
CA ARG A 114 8.03 -13.32 8.90
C ARG A 114 7.37 -13.90 10.16
N LYS A 115 8.13 -14.09 11.22
CA LYS A 115 7.60 -14.64 12.47
C LYS A 115 6.50 -13.77 13.07
N MET A 116 6.69 -12.47 13.05
CA MET A 116 5.69 -11.54 13.57
C MET A 116 4.45 -11.52 12.67
N MET A 117 4.62 -11.49 11.35
CA MET A 117 3.50 -11.56 10.41
C MET A 117 2.69 -12.85 10.60
N GLU A 118 3.35 -13.99 10.69
CA GLU A 118 2.69 -15.29 10.92
C GLU A 118 1.96 -15.32 12.26
N HIS A 119 2.52 -14.72 13.29
CA HIS A 119 1.86 -14.63 14.59
C HIS A 119 0.56 -13.83 14.51
N ILE A 120 0.61 -12.67 13.87
CA ILE A 120 -0.59 -11.83 13.66
C ILE A 120 -1.62 -12.59 12.80
N GLU A 121 -1.19 -13.20 11.70
CA GLU A 121 -2.07 -13.98 10.82
C GLU A 121 -2.78 -15.09 11.58
N THR A 122 -2.06 -15.83 12.41
CA THR A 122 -2.61 -16.91 13.24
C THR A 122 -3.67 -16.39 14.21
N GLU A 123 -3.38 -15.32 14.92
CA GLU A 123 -4.33 -14.69 15.84
C GLU A 123 -5.60 -14.22 15.12
N VAL A 124 -5.43 -13.56 13.97
CA VAL A 124 -6.55 -13.06 13.17
C VAL A 124 -7.45 -14.23 12.65
N VAL A 125 -6.84 -15.28 12.16
CA VAL A 125 -7.58 -16.49 11.71
C VAL A 125 -8.38 -17.11 12.86
N ASN A 126 -7.82 -17.10 14.07
CA ASN A 126 -8.47 -17.65 15.26
C ASN A 126 -9.53 -16.69 15.86
N GLY A 127 -9.80 -15.57 15.20
CA GLY A 127 -10.86 -14.65 15.60
C GLY A 127 -10.40 -13.46 16.44
N ASN A 128 -9.10 -13.37 16.78
CA ASN A 128 -8.54 -12.22 17.51
C ASN A 128 -8.16 -11.12 16.51
N GLN A 129 -9.10 -10.25 16.21
CA GLN A 129 -8.97 -9.24 15.15
C GLN A 129 -8.83 -7.80 15.67
N SER A 130 -9.18 -7.55 16.93
CA SER A 130 -9.09 -6.19 17.49
C SER A 130 -7.65 -5.81 17.80
N MET A 131 -7.30 -4.53 17.61
CA MET A 131 -5.98 -4.02 17.98
C MET A 131 -5.68 -4.25 19.45
N ALA A 132 -6.66 -4.02 20.32
CA ALA A 132 -6.49 -4.22 21.76
C ALA A 132 -6.21 -5.69 22.11
N GLY A 133 -6.96 -6.61 21.49
CA GLY A 133 -6.76 -8.06 21.71
C GLY A 133 -5.42 -8.55 21.19
N LEU A 134 -5.03 -8.13 20.00
CA LEU A 134 -3.74 -8.48 19.39
C LEU A 134 -2.58 -7.92 20.22
N SER A 135 -2.66 -6.67 20.62
CA SER A 135 -1.63 -6.02 21.43
C SER A 135 -1.43 -6.75 22.78
N ARG A 136 -2.53 -7.19 23.39
CA ARG A 136 -2.48 -7.93 24.67
C ARG A 136 -1.78 -9.29 24.53
N VAL A 137 -2.08 -10.01 23.46
CA VAL A 137 -1.54 -11.37 23.25
C VAL A 137 -0.10 -11.32 22.75
N ILE A 138 0.21 -10.43 21.81
CA ILE A 138 1.51 -10.36 21.16
C ILE A 138 2.51 -9.55 21.99
N GLY A 139 2.04 -8.57 22.76
CA GLY A 139 2.89 -7.74 23.61
C GLY A 139 3.52 -6.56 22.89
N GLU A 140 3.04 -6.19 21.72
CA GLU A 140 3.51 -5.05 20.95
C GLU A 140 2.44 -3.95 20.87
N SER A 141 2.87 -2.72 20.58
CA SER A 141 1.94 -1.59 20.48
C SER A 141 0.98 -1.76 19.28
N PRO A 142 -0.23 -1.17 19.36
CA PRO A 142 -1.16 -1.20 18.22
C PRO A 142 -0.55 -0.63 16.93
N LEU A 143 0.24 0.43 17.04
CA LEU A 143 0.90 1.05 15.89
C LEU A 143 1.93 0.12 15.25
N TYR A 144 2.73 -0.58 16.07
CA TYR A 144 3.68 -1.60 15.60
C TYR A 144 2.96 -2.71 14.82
N LEU A 145 1.88 -3.23 15.39
CA LEU A 145 1.09 -4.31 14.77
C LEU A 145 0.47 -3.87 13.45
N ARG A 146 -0.08 -2.66 13.38
CA ARG A 146 -0.59 -2.11 12.11
C ARG A 146 0.52 -1.98 11.08
N GLY A 147 1.68 -1.49 11.48
CA GLY A 147 2.85 -1.37 10.60
C GLY A 147 3.28 -2.71 10.01
N VAL A 148 3.38 -3.75 10.83
CA VAL A 148 3.70 -5.12 10.39
C VAL A 148 2.60 -5.67 9.47
N ALA A 149 1.33 -5.48 9.81
CA ALA A 149 0.21 -5.92 8.99
C ALA A 149 0.22 -5.29 7.60
N ARG A 150 0.65 -4.03 7.47
CA ARG A 150 0.81 -3.35 6.19
C ARG A 150 1.87 -4.00 5.29
N ARG A 151 2.76 -4.81 5.85
CA ARG A 151 3.78 -5.56 5.12
C ARG A 151 3.28 -6.93 4.64
N SER A 152 2.19 -7.43 5.18
CA SER A 152 1.61 -8.73 4.79
C SER A 152 0.64 -8.58 3.62
N ASP A 153 0.76 -9.46 2.64
CA ASP A 153 -0.20 -9.55 1.53
C ASP A 153 -1.53 -10.19 1.94
N LYS A 154 -1.55 -10.84 3.10
CA LYS A 154 -2.72 -11.58 3.61
C LYS A 154 -3.58 -10.76 4.56
N LEU A 155 -3.07 -9.65 5.08
CA LEU A 155 -3.74 -8.86 6.10
C LEU A 155 -4.14 -7.50 5.57
N ILE A 156 -5.26 -6.99 6.07
CA ILE A 156 -5.74 -5.65 5.80
C ILE A 156 -6.11 -4.97 7.13
N VAL A 157 -5.68 -3.71 7.28
CA VAL A 157 -6.00 -2.89 8.45
C VAL A 157 -7.29 -2.11 8.16
N LYS A 158 -8.30 -2.31 9.01
CA LYS A 158 -9.57 -1.60 8.94
C LYS A 158 -9.88 -0.94 10.30
N GLY A 159 -9.55 0.35 10.43
CA GLY A 159 -9.73 1.06 11.69
C GLY A 159 -8.96 0.41 12.83
N GLN A 160 -9.66 -0.04 13.87
CA GLN A 160 -9.07 -0.72 15.04
C GLN A 160 -9.06 -2.25 14.93
N ARG A 161 -9.11 -2.76 13.69
CA ARG A 161 -9.13 -4.22 13.43
C ARG A 161 -8.15 -4.59 12.33
N ILE A 162 -7.68 -5.83 12.39
CA ILE A 162 -6.95 -6.48 11.30
C ILE A 162 -7.80 -7.66 10.81
N GLU A 163 -7.98 -7.76 9.50
CA GLU A 163 -8.75 -8.82 8.87
C GLU A 163 -7.91 -9.54 7.82
N PHE A 164 -8.32 -10.75 7.47
CA PHE A 164 -7.73 -11.48 6.36
C PHE A 164 -8.27 -10.94 5.03
N VAL A 165 -7.39 -10.74 4.07
CA VAL A 165 -7.78 -10.37 2.69
C VAL A 165 -8.48 -11.56 2.06
N GLY A 166 -9.69 -11.34 1.55
CA GLY A 166 -10.48 -12.39 0.90
C GLY A 166 -11.18 -13.34 1.86
N ALA A 167 -11.17 -13.08 3.18
CA ALA A 167 -12.00 -13.83 4.11
C ALA A 167 -13.49 -13.59 3.76
N PRO A 168 -14.32 -14.66 3.75
CA PRO A 168 -15.76 -14.48 3.59
C PRO A 168 -16.27 -13.61 4.73
N GLY A 169 -16.99 -12.57 4.33
CA GLY A 169 -17.53 -11.55 5.25
C GLY A 169 -18.57 -12.10 6.21
#